data_4d1c1c75f613341f38bb791bdf91593c
#
_entry.id   4d1c1c75f613341f38bb791bdf91593c
#
_cell.length_a   1.000
_cell.length_b   1.000
_cell.length_c   1.000
_cell.angle_alpha   90.00
_cell.angle_beta   90.00
_cell.angle_gamma   90.00
#
_symmetry.space_group_name_H-M   'P 1'
#
loop_
_entity.id
_entity.type
_entity.pdbx_description
1 polymer ?
#
loop_
_entity_poly.entity_id
_entity_poly.type
_entity_poly.pdbx_seq_one_letter_code
_entity_poly.pdbx_strand_id
1 'polypeptide(L)'
;MAHQIEQMAYVGQTPWHGLGNQLSPNQPIEVWAKQAGMDWRIESSNVSYMAQNSRGQSIIMPYEEQRVLYRSDTHAPLSVVSQRYQEVQPMEILEFYRDLTEQSGFELETAGVLKGGKKFWALARTGQTAELKGGDVSNGYILLATACDGTLATTAQFTNIRVVCNNTLAIALRGQSSNTGVVKVPHSTKFDADKVKDQLGISVKTWYDHMYEMKQLTQRKVTQKEAAAYFDAVFNNNSLSAMEQEDNIIQYYRNVASQANPQPNKTEPNGRAMTKVMNMFNGQGRGADLSSAKDTAYGLLCAITEFVDHERRAMSTDHRLDSAWFGAGAALKQRGLEQALYLAA
;
A
#
# COMPACT_ATOMS: atom_id res chain seq x y z
N MET A 1 22.86 -10.26 -1.33
CA MET A 1 21.91 -10.87 -0.39
C MET A 1 20.59 -11.04 -1.12
N ALA A 2 20.01 -12.21 -1.05
CA ALA A 2 18.88 -12.65 -1.86
C ALA A 2 17.66 -11.73 -1.72
N HIS A 3 17.07 -11.40 -2.85
CA HIS A 3 15.81 -10.73 -2.97
C HIS A 3 14.72 -11.57 -2.28
N GLN A 4 13.93 -10.96 -1.39
CA GLN A 4 12.89 -11.66 -0.63
C GLN A 4 11.49 -11.60 -1.29
N ILE A 5 11.38 -11.14 -2.53
CA ILE A 5 10.26 -11.55 -3.38
C ILE A 5 10.57 -12.99 -3.75
N GLU A 6 9.84 -13.90 -3.13
CA GLU A 6 10.06 -15.30 -3.40
C GLU A 6 9.62 -15.62 -4.81
N GLN A 7 8.43 -15.19 -5.16
CA GLN A 7 7.86 -15.34 -6.50
C GLN A 7 6.70 -14.37 -6.70
N MET A 8 6.52 -13.88 -7.92
CA MET A 8 5.34 -13.13 -8.34
C MET A 8 5.05 -13.38 -9.82
N ALA A 9 3.83 -13.13 -10.22
CA ALA A 9 3.39 -13.11 -11.62
C ALA A 9 2.74 -11.78 -11.96
N TYR A 10 2.79 -11.42 -13.25
CA TYR A 10 2.15 -10.21 -13.77
C TYR A 10 1.68 -10.38 -15.21
N VAL A 11 0.69 -9.56 -15.59
CA VAL A 11 0.19 -9.42 -16.96
C VAL A 11 0.49 -7.98 -17.42
N GLY A 12 0.76 -7.81 -18.71
CA GLY A 12 1.00 -6.49 -19.29
C GLY A 12 2.44 -6.02 -19.16
N GLN A 13 2.64 -4.78 -18.70
CA GLN A 13 3.96 -4.19 -18.59
C GLN A 13 4.73 -4.76 -17.41
N THR A 14 6.04 -4.95 -17.61
CA THR A 14 6.93 -5.39 -16.53
C THR A 14 6.84 -4.41 -15.35
N PRO A 15 6.57 -4.89 -14.13
CA PRO A 15 6.56 -4.05 -12.95
C PRO A 15 7.88 -3.28 -12.80
N TRP A 16 7.83 -2.09 -12.19
CA TRP A 16 8.98 -1.19 -12.04
C TRP A 16 10.24 -1.83 -11.43
N HIS A 17 10.07 -2.90 -10.66
CA HIS A 17 11.19 -3.63 -10.03
C HIS A 17 11.79 -4.74 -10.91
N GLY A 18 11.23 -5.00 -12.11
CA GLY A 18 11.76 -5.96 -13.07
C GLY A 18 11.69 -7.43 -12.66
N LEU A 19 10.90 -7.76 -11.64
CA LEU A 19 10.78 -9.13 -11.11
C LEU A 19 9.44 -9.75 -11.47
N GLY A 20 9.39 -11.08 -11.52
CA GLY A 20 8.18 -11.86 -11.71
C GLY A 20 8.09 -12.56 -13.05
N ASN A 21 7.15 -13.50 -13.12
CA ASN A 21 6.84 -14.27 -14.31
C ASN A 21 5.75 -13.55 -15.13
N GLN A 22 6.04 -13.23 -16.38
CA GLN A 22 5.04 -12.63 -17.26
C GLN A 22 4.04 -13.69 -17.73
N LEU A 23 2.76 -13.37 -17.57
CA LEU A 23 1.66 -14.19 -18.04
C LEU A 23 0.97 -13.55 -19.25
N SER A 24 0.37 -14.41 -20.10
CA SER A 24 -0.59 -13.94 -21.09
C SER A 24 -1.88 -13.48 -20.38
N PRO A 25 -2.66 -12.54 -20.96
CA PRO A 25 -3.96 -12.17 -20.42
C PRO A 25 -4.91 -13.35 -20.25
N ASN A 26 -5.88 -13.22 -19.35
CA ASN A 26 -6.96 -14.18 -19.12
C ASN A 26 -6.51 -15.60 -18.73
N GLN A 27 -5.41 -15.72 -17.99
CA GLN A 27 -4.99 -17.02 -17.47
C GLN A 27 -5.91 -17.47 -16.31
N PRO A 28 -6.18 -18.80 -16.22
CA PRO A 28 -6.90 -19.37 -15.08
C PRO A 28 -6.19 -19.08 -13.74
N ILE A 29 -6.95 -19.05 -12.66
CA ILE A 29 -6.42 -18.78 -11.31
C ILE A 29 -5.38 -19.82 -10.88
N GLU A 30 -5.49 -21.05 -11.33
CA GLU A 30 -4.54 -22.13 -11.07
C GLU A 30 -3.17 -21.85 -11.70
N VAL A 31 -3.14 -21.23 -12.88
CA VAL A 31 -1.91 -20.77 -13.53
C VAL A 31 -1.31 -19.61 -12.74
N TRP A 32 -2.14 -18.68 -12.31
CA TRP A 32 -1.72 -17.59 -11.42
C TRP A 32 -1.11 -18.11 -10.12
N ALA A 33 -1.77 -19.06 -9.44
CA ALA A 33 -1.28 -19.65 -8.20
C ALA A 33 0.14 -20.22 -8.37
N LYS A 34 0.35 -21.01 -9.42
CA LYS A 34 1.65 -21.61 -9.71
C LYS A 34 2.72 -20.57 -10.05
N GLN A 35 2.39 -19.60 -10.92
CA GLN A 35 3.37 -18.63 -11.41
C GLN A 35 3.67 -17.51 -10.39
N ALA A 36 2.73 -17.23 -9.49
CA ALA A 36 2.89 -16.29 -8.38
C ALA A 36 3.47 -16.94 -7.11
N GLY A 37 3.73 -18.27 -7.14
CA GLY A 37 4.24 -19.00 -5.98
C GLY A 37 3.23 -19.14 -4.84
N MET A 38 1.94 -19.25 -5.18
CA MET A 38 0.81 -19.33 -4.25
C MET A 38 0.12 -20.71 -4.27
N ASP A 39 0.72 -21.73 -4.89
CA ASP A 39 0.18 -23.09 -5.06
C ASP A 39 0.51 -24.03 -3.90
N TRP A 40 0.85 -23.50 -2.75
CA TRP A 40 1.08 -24.23 -1.50
C TRP A 40 0.02 -23.88 -0.45
N ARG A 41 -0.01 -24.65 0.63
CA ARG A 41 -0.96 -24.47 1.74
C ARG A 41 -0.25 -24.09 3.02
N ILE A 42 -0.91 -23.29 3.84
CA ILE A 42 -0.54 -23.08 5.23
C ILE A 42 -1.04 -24.30 6.02
N GLU A 43 -0.11 -25.01 6.62
CA GLU A 43 -0.38 -26.10 7.54
C GLU A 43 -0.02 -25.69 8.96
N SER A 44 -0.51 -26.42 9.95
CA SER A 44 -0.22 -26.13 11.35
C SER A 44 0.18 -27.36 12.14
N SER A 45 1.01 -27.15 13.16
CA SER A 45 1.42 -28.17 14.11
C SER A 45 1.43 -27.60 15.54
N ASN A 46 1.26 -28.47 16.53
CA ASN A 46 1.32 -28.09 17.93
C ASN A 46 2.72 -27.61 18.31
N VAL A 47 2.79 -26.64 19.21
CA VAL A 47 4.05 -26.17 19.79
C VAL A 47 4.42 -27.04 20.98
N SER A 48 5.70 -27.40 21.07
CA SER A 48 6.27 -28.08 22.23
C SER A 48 7.60 -27.43 22.61
N TYR A 49 7.97 -27.50 23.86
CA TYR A 49 9.24 -27.01 24.36
C TYR A 49 9.99 -28.06 25.17
N MET A 50 11.30 -27.97 25.22
CA MET A 50 12.12 -28.84 26.06
C MET A 50 12.27 -28.24 27.45
N ALA A 51 11.89 -29.03 28.49
CA ALA A 51 12.11 -28.72 29.88
C ALA A 51 13.08 -29.73 30.50
N GLN A 52 13.67 -29.40 31.64
CA GLN A 52 14.42 -30.37 32.44
C GLN A 52 13.59 -30.85 33.59
N ASN A 53 13.54 -32.17 33.80
CA ASN A 53 12.93 -32.76 35.03
C ASN A 53 13.86 -32.59 36.22
N SER A 54 13.40 -32.99 37.40
CA SER A 54 14.16 -32.90 38.65
C SER A 54 15.45 -33.73 38.67
N ARG A 55 15.65 -34.62 37.69
CA ARG A 55 16.87 -35.45 37.52
C ARG A 55 17.79 -34.88 36.43
N GLY A 56 17.53 -33.69 35.92
CA GLY A 56 18.31 -33.06 34.84
C GLY A 56 18.10 -33.66 33.43
N GLN A 57 17.11 -34.49 33.24
CA GLN A 57 16.81 -35.12 31.94
C GLN A 57 15.87 -34.20 31.15
N SER A 58 16.15 -34.02 29.82
CA SER A 58 15.28 -33.27 28.93
C SER A 58 13.99 -34.05 28.67
N ILE A 59 12.88 -33.36 28.86
CA ILE A 59 11.51 -33.83 28.55
C ILE A 59 10.83 -32.86 27.58
N ILE A 60 10.02 -33.38 26.65
CA ILE A 60 9.22 -32.56 25.75
C ILE A 60 7.87 -32.28 26.38
N MET A 61 7.53 -31.02 26.51
CA MET A 61 6.28 -30.53 27.05
C MET A 61 5.42 -29.86 26.01
N PRO A 62 4.13 -30.18 25.85
CA PRO A 62 3.26 -29.48 24.94
C PRO A 62 2.97 -28.05 25.44
N TYR A 63 2.79 -27.13 24.48
CA TYR A 63 2.31 -25.78 24.75
C TYR A 63 1.01 -25.55 23.96
N GLU A 64 -0.11 -25.83 24.61
CA GLU A 64 -1.42 -25.96 23.97
C GLU A 64 -2.04 -24.64 23.55
N GLU A 65 -1.54 -23.49 24.06
CA GLU A 65 -2.08 -22.17 23.75
C GLU A 65 -1.72 -21.67 22.34
N GLN A 66 -0.68 -22.27 21.75
CA GLN A 66 -0.14 -21.84 20.46
C GLN A 66 0.06 -22.99 19.49
N ARG A 67 0.09 -22.65 18.20
CA ARG A 67 0.47 -23.56 17.10
C ARG A 67 1.45 -22.87 16.18
N VAL A 68 2.34 -23.63 15.56
CA VAL A 68 3.21 -23.14 14.50
C VAL A 68 2.50 -23.29 13.15
N LEU A 69 2.57 -22.24 12.35
CA LEU A 69 2.17 -22.29 10.95
C LEU A 69 3.40 -22.53 10.09
N TYR A 70 3.28 -23.38 9.09
CA TYR A 70 4.37 -23.71 8.17
C TYR A 70 3.84 -23.96 6.74
N ARG A 71 4.72 -23.95 5.76
CA ARG A 71 4.40 -24.19 4.35
C ARG A 71 4.32 -25.68 4.06
N SER A 72 3.33 -26.11 3.29
CA SER A 72 3.16 -27.51 2.88
C SER A 72 4.24 -28.00 1.91
N ASP A 73 4.81 -27.12 1.09
CA ASP A 73 5.79 -27.47 0.04
C ASP A 73 7.23 -27.57 0.57
N THR A 74 7.64 -26.66 1.44
CA THR A 74 9.01 -26.55 1.94
C THR A 74 9.18 -26.95 3.40
N HIS A 75 8.07 -27.08 4.12
CA HIS A 75 8.00 -27.23 5.59
C HIS A 75 8.67 -26.05 6.35
N ALA A 76 8.93 -24.94 5.67
CA ALA A 76 9.52 -23.76 6.28
C ALA A 76 8.53 -23.13 7.28
N PRO A 77 8.99 -22.77 8.50
CA PRO A 77 8.12 -22.16 9.50
C PRO A 77 7.76 -20.72 9.07
N LEU A 78 6.49 -20.38 9.22
CA LEU A 78 5.95 -19.05 8.92
C LEU A 78 5.83 -18.21 10.20
N SER A 79 5.13 -18.73 11.20
CA SER A 79 4.88 -18.03 12.46
C SER A 79 4.41 -18.97 13.57
N VAL A 80 4.40 -18.45 14.80
CA VAL A 80 3.72 -19.08 15.93
C VAL A 80 2.54 -18.19 16.29
N VAL A 81 1.34 -18.78 16.32
CA VAL A 81 0.08 -18.05 16.50
C VAL A 81 -0.77 -18.70 17.58
N SER A 82 -1.75 -17.96 18.10
CA SER A 82 -2.71 -18.51 19.06
C SER A 82 -3.65 -19.53 18.38
N GLN A 83 -4.30 -20.38 19.19
CA GLN A 83 -5.31 -21.31 18.68
C GLN A 83 -6.53 -20.63 18.04
N ARG A 84 -6.76 -19.34 18.32
CA ARG A 84 -7.86 -18.55 17.75
C ARG A 84 -7.54 -17.93 16.40
N TYR A 85 -6.28 -18.00 15.98
CA TYR A 85 -5.85 -17.40 14.72
C TYR A 85 -6.52 -18.13 13.55
N GLN A 86 -7.14 -17.36 12.64
CA GLN A 86 -7.72 -17.86 11.38
C GLN A 86 -6.78 -17.48 10.26
N GLU A 87 -6.05 -18.47 9.75
CA GLU A 87 -5.22 -18.28 8.56
C GLU A 87 -6.10 -18.16 7.32
N VAL A 88 -5.67 -17.31 6.39
CA VAL A 88 -6.22 -17.23 5.04
C VAL A 88 -5.23 -17.91 4.11
N GLN A 89 -5.67 -18.88 3.33
CA GLN A 89 -4.83 -19.64 2.42
C GLN A 89 -4.40 -18.76 1.23
N PRO A 90 -3.19 -18.96 0.65
CA PRO A 90 -2.77 -18.24 -0.55
C PRO A 90 -3.79 -18.34 -1.68
N MET A 91 -4.39 -19.52 -1.89
CA MET A 91 -5.40 -19.72 -2.91
C MET A 91 -6.68 -18.93 -2.66
N GLU A 92 -7.09 -18.71 -1.40
CA GLU A 92 -8.29 -17.92 -1.07
C GLU A 92 -8.14 -16.45 -1.49
N ILE A 93 -6.91 -15.93 -1.54
CA ILE A 93 -6.64 -14.59 -2.05
C ILE A 93 -6.90 -14.50 -3.56
N LEU A 94 -6.56 -15.52 -4.31
CA LEU A 94 -6.83 -15.59 -5.75
C LEU A 94 -8.30 -15.87 -6.05
N GLU A 95 -8.93 -16.77 -5.29
CA GLU A 95 -10.35 -17.09 -5.41
C GLU A 95 -11.25 -15.86 -5.17
N PHE A 96 -10.84 -14.93 -4.31
CA PHE A 96 -11.54 -13.65 -4.13
C PHE A 96 -11.77 -12.92 -5.47
N TYR A 97 -10.86 -13.08 -6.43
CA TYR A 97 -10.95 -12.43 -7.74
C TYR A 97 -11.70 -13.26 -8.80
N ARG A 98 -11.92 -14.55 -8.57
CA ARG A 98 -12.58 -15.42 -9.58
C ARG A 98 -13.90 -14.83 -10.04
N ASP A 99 -14.81 -14.56 -9.13
CA ASP A 99 -16.11 -13.99 -9.46
C ASP A 99 -16.03 -12.57 -10.04
N LEU A 100 -15.06 -11.77 -9.54
CA LEU A 100 -14.84 -10.41 -10.03
C LEU A 100 -14.34 -10.41 -11.47
N THR A 101 -13.49 -11.36 -11.84
CA THR A 101 -12.98 -11.51 -13.22
C THR A 101 -14.07 -12.07 -14.15
N GLU A 102 -14.81 -13.06 -13.71
CA GLU A 102 -15.83 -13.72 -14.54
C GLU A 102 -17.12 -12.89 -14.71
N GLN A 103 -17.55 -12.18 -13.66
CA GLN A 103 -18.84 -11.50 -13.64
C GLN A 103 -18.74 -9.99 -13.84
N SER A 104 -17.63 -9.36 -13.44
CA SER A 104 -17.49 -7.90 -13.40
C SER A 104 -16.42 -7.36 -14.36
N GLY A 105 -15.76 -8.23 -15.14
CA GLY A 105 -14.75 -7.82 -16.11
C GLY A 105 -13.46 -7.27 -15.47
N PHE A 106 -13.16 -7.67 -14.23
CA PHE A 106 -11.89 -7.34 -13.60
C PHE A 106 -10.77 -8.21 -14.17
N GLU A 107 -9.57 -7.71 -14.19
CA GLU A 107 -8.41 -8.40 -14.72
C GLU A 107 -7.30 -8.48 -13.67
N LEU A 108 -6.91 -9.68 -13.26
CA LEU A 108 -5.72 -9.85 -12.44
C LEU A 108 -4.51 -9.30 -13.17
N GLU A 109 -3.79 -8.40 -12.53
CA GLU A 109 -2.61 -7.76 -13.10
C GLU A 109 -1.32 -8.21 -12.42
N THR A 110 -1.31 -8.36 -11.09
CA THR A 110 -0.17 -8.88 -10.36
C THR A 110 -0.61 -9.71 -9.15
N ALA A 111 0.15 -10.74 -8.83
CA ALA A 111 0.02 -11.49 -7.59
C ALA A 111 1.39 -12.02 -7.15
N GLY A 112 1.58 -12.27 -5.85
CA GLY A 112 2.85 -12.77 -5.37
C GLY A 112 2.96 -13.02 -3.88
N VAL A 113 4.14 -13.46 -3.49
CA VAL A 113 4.50 -13.86 -2.15
C VAL A 113 5.71 -13.07 -1.66
N LEU A 114 5.62 -12.55 -0.44
CA LEU A 114 6.65 -11.78 0.23
C LEU A 114 7.14 -12.48 1.49
N LYS A 115 8.38 -12.17 1.91
CA LYS A 115 8.95 -12.58 3.20
C LYS A 115 8.92 -14.08 3.45
N GLY A 116 9.23 -14.87 2.42
CA GLY A 116 9.30 -16.33 2.53
C GLY A 116 7.94 -16.98 2.75
N GLY A 117 6.86 -16.41 2.24
CA GLY A 117 5.51 -16.93 2.40
C GLY A 117 4.72 -16.31 3.56
N LYS A 118 5.30 -15.38 4.33
CA LYS A 118 4.60 -14.76 5.47
C LYS A 118 3.54 -13.76 5.06
N LYS A 119 3.65 -13.18 3.86
CA LYS A 119 2.65 -12.28 3.26
C LYS A 119 2.41 -12.65 1.82
N PHE A 120 1.18 -12.51 1.36
CA PHE A 120 0.81 -12.69 -0.04
C PHE A 120 -0.30 -11.71 -0.42
N TRP A 121 -0.34 -11.40 -1.68
CA TRP A 121 -1.20 -10.36 -2.24
C TRP A 121 -1.60 -10.67 -3.67
N ALA A 122 -2.70 -10.08 -4.10
CA ALA A 122 -3.11 -10.00 -5.48
C ALA A 122 -3.73 -8.64 -5.78
N LEU A 123 -3.55 -8.15 -7.00
CA LEU A 123 -4.02 -6.86 -7.49
C LEU A 123 -4.77 -7.09 -8.80
N ALA A 124 -6.00 -6.62 -8.88
CA ALA A 124 -6.79 -6.68 -10.10
C ALA A 124 -7.22 -5.29 -10.56
N ARG A 125 -7.16 -5.08 -11.87
CA ARG A 125 -7.68 -3.91 -12.55
C ARG A 125 -9.20 -3.96 -12.60
N THR A 126 -9.86 -2.84 -12.30
CA THR A 126 -11.34 -2.78 -12.26
C THR A 126 -11.97 -2.35 -13.58
N GLY A 127 -11.17 -2.06 -14.60
CA GLY A 127 -11.63 -1.44 -15.85
C GLY A 127 -11.91 0.05 -15.75
N GLN A 128 -11.91 0.62 -14.55
CA GLN A 128 -12.10 2.06 -14.36
C GLN A 128 -10.81 2.82 -14.70
N THR A 129 -10.97 3.81 -15.56
CA THR A 129 -9.87 4.66 -16.03
C THR A 129 -10.35 6.12 -16.03
N ALA A 130 -9.47 7.03 -15.66
CA ALA A 130 -9.73 8.45 -15.75
C ALA A 130 -8.49 9.19 -16.25
N GLU A 131 -8.72 10.24 -17.02
CA GLU A 131 -7.69 11.12 -17.53
C GLU A 131 -7.81 12.49 -16.87
N LEU A 132 -6.72 12.95 -16.27
CA LEU A 132 -6.56 14.31 -15.77
C LEU A 132 -5.94 15.21 -16.84
N LYS A 133 -5.87 16.49 -16.58
CA LYS A 133 -5.34 17.50 -17.51
C LYS A 133 -3.95 17.11 -18.06
N GLY A 134 -3.79 17.11 -19.37
CA GLY A 134 -2.51 16.85 -20.04
C GLY A 134 -2.21 15.38 -20.30
N GLY A 135 -3.23 14.54 -20.46
CA GLY A 135 -3.06 13.13 -20.77
C GLY A 135 -2.58 12.29 -19.58
N ASP A 136 -2.79 12.77 -18.35
CA ASP A 136 -2.36 12.08 -17.15
C ASP A 136 -3.40 11.03 -16.74
N VAL A 137 -3.13 9.78 -17.07
CA VAL A 137 -4.07 8.66 -16.91
C VAL A 137 -3.86 7.96 -15.57
N SER A 138 -4.97 7.66 -14.90
CA SER A 138 -5.04 6.84 -13.70
C SER A 138 -6.02 5.68 -13.88
N ASN A 139 -5.63 4.49 -13.39
CA ASN A 139 -6.45 3.29 -13.43
C ASN A 139 -6.86 2.87 -12.01
N GLY A 140 -8.07 2.35 -11.88
CA GLY A 140 -8.61 1.80 -10.65
C GLY A 140 -8.26 0.33 -10.48
N TYR A 141 -7.87 -0.05 -9.25
CA TYR A 141 -7.51 -1.41 -8.87
C TYR A 141 -8.12 -1.81 -7.53
N ILE A 142 -8.26 -3.11 -7.32
CA ILE A 142 -8.49 -3.69 -6.00
C ILE A 142 -7.24 -4.47 -5.60
N LEU A 143 -6.71 -4.16 -4.42
CA LEU A 143 -5.63 -4.88 -3.76
C LEU A 143 -6.21 -5.70 -2.62
N LEU A 144 -5.95 -7.01 -2.61
CA LEU A 144 -6.19 -7.89 -1.47
C LEU A 144 -4.85 -8.45 -0.99
N ALA A 145 -4.58 -8.32 0.29
CA ALA A 145 -3.35 -8.84 0.89
C ALA A 145 -3.59 -9.35 2.30
N THR A 146 -2.78 -10.30 2.72
CA THR A 146 -2.83 -10.87 4.06
C THR A 146 -1.43 -11.26 4.54
N ALA A 147 -1.27 -11.46 5.85
CA ALA A 147 -0.08 -12.05 6.44
C ALA A 147 -0.46 -13.18 7.37
N CYS A 148 0.34 -14.24 7.42
CA CYS A 148 0.15 -15.34 8.35
C CYS A 148 1.02 -15.21 9.63
N ASP A 149 1.68 -14.07 9.82
CA ASP A 149 2.53 -13.78 10.99
C ASP A 149 1.95 -12.72 11.93
N GLY A 150 0.68 -12.34 11.75
CA GLY A 150 -0.01 -11.33 12.55
C GLY A 150 0.38 -9.89 12.25
N THR A 151 1.30 -9.64 11.28
CA THR A 151 1.78 -8.28 10.97
C THR A 151 0.82 -7.49 10.07
N LEU A 152 -0.15 -8.15 9.43
CA LEU A 152 -1.17 -7.55 8.58
C LEU A 152 -2.47 -8.33 8.71
N ALA A 153 -3.56 -7.68 9.10
CA ALA A 153 -4.91 -8.20 8.93
C ALA A 153 -5.20 -8.42 7.43
N THR A 154 -6.06 -9.36 7.08
CA THR A 154 -6.50 -9.50 5.69
C THR A 154 -7.16 -8.20 5.26
N THR A 155 -6.52 -7.52 4.32
CA THR A 155 -6.86 -6.15 3.92
C THR A 155 -7.22 -6.13 2.45
N ALA A 156 -8.44 -5.73 2.15
CA ALA A 156 -8.89 -5.41 0.80
C ALA A 156 -9.01 -3.90 0.68
N GLN A 157 -8.44 -3.32 -0.38
CA GLN A 157 -8.53 -1.89 -0.61
C GLN A 157 -8.66 -1.53 -2.08
N PHE A 158 -9.47 -0.52 -2.34
CA PHE A 158 -9.54 0.12 -3.64
C PHE A 158 -8.36 1.08 -3.77
N THR A 159 -7.62 1.00 -4.87
CA THR A 159 -6.42 1.80 -5.09
C THR A 159 -6.39 2.38 -6.50
N ASN A 160 -5.73 3.50 -6.63
CA ASN A 160 -5.46 4.18 -7.88
C ASN A 160 -3.99 3.98 -8.26
N ILE A 161 -3.72 3.68 -9.52
CA ILE A 161 -2.35 3.64 -10.07
C ILE A 161 -2.26 4.65 -11.20
N ARG A 162 -1.37 5.63 -11.05
CA ARG A 162 -1.05 6.61 -12.07
C ARG A 162 -0.12 6.00 -13.12
N VAL A 163 -0.55 5.97 -14.37
CA VAL A 163 0.13 5.22 -15.45
C VAL A 163 1.55 5.72 -15.73
N VAL A 164 1.79 7.02 -15.71
CA VAL A 164 3.10 7.61 -16.05
C VAL A 164 4.23 7.22 -15.08
N CYS A 165 3.93 6.89 -13.84
CA CYS A 165 4.93 6.62 -12.81
C CYS A 165 4.69 5.32 -12.01
N ASN A 166 3.59 4.61 -12.28
CA ASN A 166 3.16 3.43 -11.52
C ASN A 166 3.05 3.69 -10.01
N ASN A 167 2.78 4.92 -9.61
CA ASN A 167 2.56 5.26 -8.21
C ASN A 167 1.20 4.76 -7.75
N THR A 168 1.16 4.20 -6.55
CA THR A 168 -0.05 3.66 -5.94
C THR A 168 -0.58 4.58 -4.85
N LEU A 169 -1.90 4.77 -4.82
CA LEU A 169 -2.57 5.53 -3.77
C LEU A 169 -3.87 4.82 -3.37
N ALA A 170 -4.01 4.47 -2.09
CA ALA A 170 -5.25 3.92 -1.56
C ALA A 170 -6.37 4.98 -1.64
N ILE A 171 -7.54 4.55 -2.11
CA ILE A 171 -8.71 5.41 -2.21
C ILE A 171 -9.45 5.37 -0.86
N ALA A 172 -9.50 6.50 -0.18
CA ALA A 172 -10.26 6.68 1.05
C ALA A 172 -11.12 7.94 0.91
N LEU A 173 -12.42 7.82 1.14
CA LEU A 173 -13.34 8.97 1.07
C LEU A 173 -13.36 9.74 2.40
N ARG A 174 -13.34 11.09 2.31
CA ARG A 174 -13.50 11.99 3.45
C ARG A 174 -14.92 11.91 4.02
N GLY A 175 -15.00 11.95 5.34
CA GLY A 175 -16.26 12.26 6.06
C GLY A 175 -17.25 11.14 6.24
N GLN A 176 -16.94 9.92 5.83
CA GLN A 176 -17.75 8.75 6.17
C GLN A 176 -17.14 8.01 7.36
N SER A 177 -17.92 7.75 8.39
CA SER A 177 -17.53 7.06 9.62
C SER A 177 -17.21 5.56 9.45
N SER A 178 -17.34 5.04 8.24
CA SER A 178 -16.91 3.71 7.81
C SER A 178 -15.84 3.89 6.73
N ASN A 179 -14.70 3.19 6.85
CA ASN A 179 -13.60 3.14 5.90
C ASN A 179 -14.06 2.69 4.50
N THR A 180 -14.79 3.55 3.77
CA THR A 180 -15.17 3.27 2.39
C THR A 180 -13.90 3.20 1.54
N GLY A 181 -13.67 2.05 0.93
CA GLY A 181 -12.49 1.78 0.11
C GLY A 181 -11.41 0.91 0.77
N VAL A 182 -11.46 0.68 2.09
CA VAL A 182 -10.55 -0.23 2.79
C VAL A 182 -11.31 -1.10 3.77
N VAL A 183 -11.23 -2.43 3.62
CA VAL A 183 -11.81 -3.42 4.53
C VAL A 183 -10.69 -4.21 5.17
N LYS A 184 -10.72 -4.33 6.49
CA LYS A 184 -9.74 -5.11 7.27
C LYS A 184 -10.46 -6.20 8.05
N VAL A 185 -10.10 -7.45 7.80
CA VAL A 185 -10.61 -8.63 8.52
C VAL A 185 -9.51 -9.13 9.46
N PRO A 186 -9.67 -8.98 10.79
CA PRO A 186 -8.72 -9.50 11.75
C PRO A 186 -8.66 -11.04 11.69
N HIS A 187 -7.50 -11.62 11.94
CA HIS A 187 -7.31 -13.08 11.96
C HIS A 187 -7.96 -13.80 13.17
N SER A 188 -8.71 -13.11 13.98
CA SER A 188 -9.64 -13.71 14.96
C SER A 188 -11.01 -14.01 14.34
N THR A 189 -11.23 -13.63 13.08
CA THR A 189 -12.48 -13.79 12.33
C THR A 189 -12.19 -14.55 11.06
N LYS A 190 -13.06 -15.49 10.69
CA LYS A 190 -12.94 -16.22 9.42
C LYS A 190 -13.10 -15.25 8.25
N PHE A 191 -12.22 -15.38 7.28
CA PHE A 191 -12.31 -14.61 6.03
C PHE A 191 -13.56 -15.02 5.23
N ASP A 192 -14.32 -14.03 4.79
CA ASP A 192 -15.53 -14.17 3.99
C ASP A 192 -15.42 -13.21 2.81
N ALA A 193 -15.13 -13.77 1.63
CA ALA A 193 -14.85 -13.00 0.42
C ALA A 193 -16.04 -12.13 0.01
N ASP A 194 -17.27 -12.66 0.09
CA ASP A 194 -18.48 -11.95 -0.35
C ASP A 194 -18.78 -10.76 0.56
N LYS A 195 -18.65 -10.96 1.87
CA LYS A 195 -18.78 -9.88 2.84
C LYS A 195 -17.77 -8.77 2.63
N VAL A 196 -16.52 -9.12 2.28
CA VAL A 196 -15.47 -8.14 1.98
C VAL A 196 -15.78 -7.38 0.71
N LYS A 197 -16.27 -8.05 -0.34
CA LYS A 197 -16.72 -7.41 -1.60
C LYS A 197 -17.84 -6.41 -1.35
N ASP A 198 -18.87 -6.82 -0.57
CA ASP A 198 -19.98 -5.95 -0.20
C ASP A 198 -19.53 -4.73 0.60
N GLN A 199 -18.64 -4.93 1.60
CA GLN A 199 -18.14 -3.86 2.45
C GLN A 199 -17.20 -2.90 1.72
N LEU A 200 -16.42 -3.38 0.74
CA LEU A 200 -15.60 -2.51 -0.10
C LEU A 200 -16.45 -1.48 -0.83
N GLY A 201 -17.74 -1.76 -0.99
CA GLY A 201 -18.62 -0.89 -1.75
C GLY A 201 -17.97 -0.59 -3.11
N ILE A 202 -17.59 -1.64 -3.86
CA ILE A 202 -16.98 -1.53 -5.18
C ILE A 202 -17.94 -0.76 -6.07
N SER A 203 -18.08 0.52 -5.80
CA SER A 203 -19.01 1.37 -6.51
C SER A 203 -18.22 2.27 -7.45
N VAL A 204 -18.73 2.33 -8.65
CA VAL A 204 -18.34 3.33 -9.65
C VAL A 204 -18.34 4.74 -9.03
N LYS A 205 -19.22 4.99 -8.05
CA LYS A 205 -19.29 6.26 -7.32
C LYS A 205 -18.01 6.56 -6.55
N THR A 206 -17.45 5.60 -5.79
CA THR A 206 -16.20 5.79 -5.02
C THR A 206 -15.04 6.22 -5.92
N TRP A 207 -14.95 5.63 -7.12
CA TRP A 207 -13.97 6.02 -8.12
C TRP A 207 -14.17 7.47 -8.59
N TYR A 208 -15.40 7.82 -8.97
CA TYR A 208 -15.69 9.16 -9.45
C TYR A 208 -15.47 10.24 -8.39
N ASP A 209 -15.85 9.98 -7.14
CA ASP A 209 -15.62 10.90 -6.03
C ASP A 209 -14.11 11.12 -5.82
N HIS A 210 -13.31 10.04 -5.83
CA HIS A 210 -11.85 10.13 -5.74
C HIS A 210 -11.25 10.91 -6.92
N MET A 211 -11.66 10.61 -8.15
CA MET A 211 -11.15 11.32 -9.33
C MET A 211 -11.58 12.77 -9.37
N TYR A 212 -12.74 13.10 -8.80
CA TYR A 212 -13.16 14.48 -8.59
C TYR A 212 -12.21 15.22 -7.64
N GLU A 213 -11.86 14.61 -6.50
CA GLU A 213 -10.84 15.16 -5.58
C GLU A 213 -9.49 15.36 -6.29
N MET A 214 -9.00 14.37 -7.02
CA MET A 214 -7.76 14.50 -7.79
C MET A 214 -7.84 15.65 -8.79
N LYS A 215 -8.97 15.83 -9.46
CA LYS A 215 -9.19 16.94 -10.40
C LYS A 215 -9.15 18.30 -9.68
N GLN A 216 -9.71 18.42 -8.48
CA GLN A 216 -9.59 19.64 -7.68
C GLN A 216 -8.13 19.95 -7.34
N LEU A 217 -7.36 18.94 -6.93
CA LEU A 217 -5.92 19.11 -6.67
C LEU A 217 -5.15 19.62 -7.90
N THR A 218 -5.52 19.21 -9.12
CA THR A 218 -4.86 19.71 -10.36
C THR A 218 -5.15 21.19 -10.66
N GLN A 219 -6.23 21.72 -10.10
CA GLN A 219 -6.62 23.12 -10.29
C GLN A 219 -5.97 24.05 -9.28
N ARG A 220 -5.62 23.52 -8.08
CA ARG A 220 -5.01 24.29 -7.00
C ARG A 220 -3.52 24.53 -7.29
N LYS A 221 -3.18 25.72 -7.73
CA LYS A 221 -1.78 26.15 -7.90
C LYS A 221 -1.11 26.39 -6.56
N VAL A 222 0.15 26.00 -6.43
CA VAL A 222 0.95 26.13 -5.22
C VAL A 222 2.26 26.87 -5.49
N THR A 223 2.67 27.66 -4.49
CA THR A 223 3.96 28.34 -4.48
C THR A 223 5.05 27.44 -3.90
N GLN A 224 6.32 27.77 -4.11
CA GLN A 224 7.46 27.05 -3.51
C GLN A 224 7.42 27.08 -1.96
N LYS A 225 6.88 28.13 -1.37
CA LYS A 225 6.71 28.27 0.09
C LYS A 225 5.65 27.30 0.61
N GLU A 226 4.50 27.22 -0.06
CA GLU A 226 3.44 26.26 0.27
C GLU A 226 3.95 24.81 0.06
N ALA A 227 4.73 24.55 -0.98
CA ALA A 227 5.35 23.24 -1.20
C ALA A 227 6.29 22.84 -0.05
N ALA A 228 7.14 23.77 0.41
CA ALA A 228 8.03 23.51 1.55
C ALA A 228 7.23 23.21 2.83
N ALA A 229 6.18 24.01 3.12
CA ALA A 229 5.31 23.81 4.26
C ALA A 229 4.55 22.47 4.19
N TYR A 230 4.04 22.12 3.00
CA TYR A 230 3.36 20.85 2.77
C TYR A 230 4.28 19.65 3.06
N PHE A 231 5.49 19.64 2.52
CA PHE A 231 6.43 18.55 2.76
C PHE A 231 6.86 18.46 4.21
N ASP A 232 7.05 19.60 4.89
CA ASP A 232 7.33 19.62 6.33
C ASP A 232 6.19 19.00 7.12
N ALA A 233 4.94 19.39 6.86
CA ALA A 233 3.76 18.82 7.50
C ALA A 233 3.63 17.31 7.29
N VAL A 234 3.92 16.82 6.08
CA VAL A 234 3.84 15.39 5.74
C VAL A 234 4.93 14.58 6.45
N PHE A 235 6.17 15.05 6.48
CA PHE A 235 7.31 14.28 7.02
C PHE A 235 7.47 14.38 8.53
N ASN A 236 7.21 15.54 9.12
CA ASN A 236 7.43 15.79 10.54
C ASN A 236 6.18 15.58 11.40
N ASN A 237 5.10 15.09 10.79
CA ASN A 237 3.82 14.83 11.46
C ASN A 237 3.27 16.07 12.20
N ASN A 238 3.71 17.25 11.80
CA ASN A 238 3.13 18.51 12.18
C ASN A 238 1.81 18.63 11.43
N SER A 239 0.80 17.82 11.87
CA SER A 239 -0.49 17.80 11.20
C SER A 239 -1.03 19.23 11.24
N LEU A 240 -1.38 19.76 10.09
CA LEU A 240 -2.17 20.98 10.00
C LEU A 240 -3.50 20.81 10.76
N SER A 241 -3.98 19.56 10.93
CA SER A 241 -5.13 19.21 11.78
C SER A 241 -4.89 19.37 13.30
N ALA A 242 -3.65 19.32 13.79
CA ALA A 242 -3.34 19.68 15.17
C ALA A 242 -3.31 21.21 15.40
N MET A 243 -3.38 21.95 14.31
CA MET A 243 -3.45 23.41 14.30
C MET A 243 -4.89 23.89 14.04
N GLU A 244 -5.88 23.23 14.64
CA GLU A 244 -7.31 23.56 14.56
C GLU A 244 -7.69 24.94 15.12
N GLN A 245 -6.72 25.79 15.42
CA GLN A 245 -6.94 27.19 15.61
C GLN A 245 -6.41 27.93 14.37
N GLU A 246 -7.32 28.54 13.62
CA GLU A 246 -7.07 29.31 12.39
C GLU A 246 -5.85 30.25 12.48
N ASP A 247 -5.63 30.81 13.66
CA ASP A 247 -4.51 31.69 13.98
C ASP A 247 -3.13 31.00 13.92
N ASN A 248 -3.05 29.73 14.30
CA ASN A 248 -1.79 28.98 14.30
C ASN A 248 -1.35 28.58 12.87
N ILE A 249 -2.31 28.28 12.00
CA ILE A 249 -2.02 27.96 10.59
C ILE A 249 -1.49 29.19 9.87
N ILE A 250 -2.14 30.34 10.06
CA ILE A 250 -1.72 31.62 9.49
C ILE A 250 -0.32 31.99 10.00
N GLN A 251 -0.04 31.76 11.28
CA GLN A 251 1.25 32.03 11.88
C GLN A 251 2.35 31.07 11.40
N TYR A 252 2.03 29.79 11.19
CA TYR A 252 2.93 28.82 10.58
C TYR A 252 3.32 29.25 9.16
N TYR A 253 2.33 29.55 8.30
CA TYR A 253 2.60 30.04 6.94
C TYR A 253 3.33 31.39 6.93
N ARG A 254 3.08 32.29 7.86
CA ARG A 254 3.84 33.53 8.01
C ARG A 254 5.29 33.26 8.41
N ASN A 255 5.54 32.33 9.31
CA ASN A 255 6.90 31.95 9.74
C ASN A 255 7.67 31.29 8.58
N VAL A 256 7.06 30.38 7.83
CA VAL A 256 7.65 29.79 6.62
C VAL A 256 7.83 30.86 5.53
N ALA A 257 6.87 31.78 5.38
CA ALA A 257 6.92 32.86 4.39
C ALA A 257 7.99 33.92 4.72
N SER A 258 8.39 34.08 5.97
CA SER A 258 9.43 35.02 6.39
C SER A 258 10.84 34.53 6.13
N GLN A 259 11.03 33.22 5.85
CA GLN A 259 12.32 32.66 5.47
C GLN A 259 12.65 33.03 4.02
N ALA A 260 13.78 33.65 3.78
CA ALA A 260 14.14 34.22 2.47
C ALA A 260 14.39 33.17 1.36
N ASN A 261 14.58 31.89 1.70
CA ASN A 261 14.69 30.79 0.74
C ASN A 261 14.53 29.43 1.48
N PRO A 262 13.30 28.89 1.61
CA PRO A 262 13.06 27.70 2.41
C PRO A 262 13.59 26.44 1.70
N GLN A 263 14.92 26.27 1.73
CA GLN A 263 15.53 24.99 1.36
C GLN A 263 15.55 24.09 2.59
N PRO A 264 15.10 22.83 2.50
CA PRO A 264 15.16 21.89 3.60
C PRO A 264 16.59 21.74 4.12
N ASN A 265 16.80 21.90 5.40
CA ASN A 265 18.10 21.69 6.02
C ASN A 265 18.42 20.19 6.00
N LYS A 266 19.43 19.78 5.22
CA LYS A 266 19.82 18.38 5.04
C LYS A 266 20.33 17.70 6.32
N THR A 267 20.68 18.47 7.34
CA THR A 267 21.17 17.97 8.64
C THR A 267 20.01 17.68 9.60
N GLU A 268 18.82 18.21 9.34
CA GLU A 268 17.64 17.93 10.16
C GLU A 268 17.05 16.53 9.89
N PRO A 269 16.32 15.95 10.87
CA PRO A 269 15.56 14.75 10.64
C PRO A 269 14.67 14.94 9.38
N ASN A 270 14.69 13.93 8.49
CA ASN A 270 13.97 13.98 7.20
C ASN A 270 14.46 15.01 6.15
N GLY A 271 15.42 15.87 6.43
CA GLY A 271 15.88 16.93 5.51
C GLY A 271 16.30 16.42 4.12
N ARG A 272 16.96 15.24 4.06
CA ARG A 272 17.32 14.61 2.77
C ARG A 272 16.09 14.14 1.98
N ALA A 273 15.10 13.59 2.68
CA ALA A 273 13.84 13.14 2.05
C ALA A 273 13.05 14.35 1.53
N MET A 274 12.95 15.41 2.33
CA MET A 274 12.28 16.67 1.95
C MET A 274 12.94 17.32 0.74
N THR A 275 14.29 17.38 0.71
CA THR A 275 15.04 17.88 -0.46
C THR A 275 14.71 17.05 -1.70
N LYS A 276 14.60 15.72 -1.56
CA LYS A 276 14.33 14.82 -2.69
C LYS A 276 12.92 15.02 -3.26
N VAL A 277 11.89 15.07 -2.41
CA VAL A 277 10.52 15.30 -2.87
C VAL A 277 10.33 16.70 -3.44
N MET A 278 11.04 17.71 -2.91
CA MET A 278 11.04 19.04 -3.48
C MET A 278 11.63 19.06 -4.91
N ASN A 279 12.74 18.34 -5.12
CA ASN A 279 13.33 18.20 -6.46
C ASN A 279 12.41 17.45 -7.43
N MET A 280 11.70 16.40 -6.94
CA MET A 280 10.70 15.70 -7.74
C MET A 280 9.56 16.63 -8.14
N PHE A 281 9.03 17.40 -7.20
CA PHE A 281 7.99 18.41 -7.49
C PHE A 281 8.46 19.46 -8.49
N ASN A 282 9.72 19.88 -8.41
CA ASN A 282 10.35 20.90 -9.29
C ASN A 282 10.81 20.35 -10.64
N GLY A 283 10.32 19.19 -11.09
CA GLY A 283 10.53 18.67 -12.44
C GLY A 283 11.41 17.44 -12.55
N GLN A 284 12.00 16.92 -11.43
CA GLN A 284 12.78 15.68 -11.47
C GLN A 284 11.89 14.42 -11.30
N GLY A 285 10.65 14.57 -10.89
CA GLY A 285 9.69 13.47 -10.75
C GLY A 285 9.11 13.03 -12.09
N ARG A 286 8.68 11.77 -12.16
CA ARG A 286 8.03 11.20 -13.35
C ARG A 286 6.68 11.88 -13.58
N GLY A 287 6.53 12.49 -14.75
CA GLY A 287 5.34 13.25 -15.10
C GLY A 287 5.12 14.52 -14.27
N ALA A 288 6.18 15.07 -13.66
CA ALA A 288 6.13 16.36 -12.96
C ALA A 288 5.85 17.54 -13.89
N ASP A 289 6.22 17.41 -15.17
CA ASP A 289 5.99 18.43 -16.20
C ASP A 289 4.59 18.39 -16.82
N LEU A 290 3.80 17.35 -16.52
CA LEU A 290 2.42 17.27 -16.99
C LEU A 290 1.60 18.42 -16.40
N SER A 291 0.69 18.97 -17.20
CA SER A 291 -0.13 20.11 -16.79
C SER A 291 -1.06 19.84 -15.59
N SER A 292 -1.30 18.56 -15.29
CA SER A 292 -1.97 18.10 -14.07
C SER A 292 -1.12 18.30 -12.81
N ALA A 293 0.21 18.08 -12.90
CA ALA A 293 1.13 18.03 -11.77
C ALA A 293 1.92 19.34 -11.59
N LYS A 294 2.29 19.99 -12.70
CA LYS A 294 3.20 21.15 -12.66
C LYS A 294 2.62 22.30 -11.83
N ASP A 295 3.34 22.64 -10.75
CA ASP A 295 3.00 23.70 -9.81
C ASP A 295 1.57 23.54 -9.21
N THR A 296 1.14 22.31 -8.91
CA THR A 296 -0.20 22.04 -8.37
C THR A 296 -0.14 21.24 -7.07
N ALA A 297 -1.22 21.27 -6.27
CA ALA A 297 -1.37 20.42 -5.10
C ALA A 297 -1.33 18.92 -5.48
N TYR A 298 -1.83 18.56 -6.67
CA TYR A 298 -1.67 17.19 -7.21
C TYR A 298 -0.21 16.83 -7.44
N GLY A 299 0.61 17.73 -7.95
CA GLY A 299 2.05 17.52 -8.12
C GLY A 299 2.79 17.28 -6.81
N LEU A 300 2.39 17.95 -5.73
CA LEU A 300 2.92 17.68 -4.39
C LEU A 300 2.62 16.25 -3.95
N LEU A 301 1.37 15.80 -4.13
CA LEU A 301 0.95 14.43 -3.82
C LEU A 301 1.72 13.42 -4.69
N CYS A 302 1.88 13.69 -5.99
CA CYS A 302 2.66 12.84 -6.89
C CYS A 302 4.11 12.68 -6.44
N ALA A 303 4.77 13.74 -5.96
CA ALA A 303 6.13 13.68 -5.44
C ALA A 303 6.23 12.78 -4.19
N ILE A 304 5.26 12.84 -3.27
CA ILE A 304 5.21 11.95 -2.10
C ILE A 304 4.99 10.50 -2.51
N THR A 305 4.03 10.23 -3.39
CA THR A 305 3.74 8.84 -3.83
C THR A 305 4.93 8.24 -4.56
N GLU A 306 5.57 8.98 -5.46
CA GLU A 306 6.77 8.54 -6.17
C GLU A 306 7.95 8.30 -5.22
N PHE A 307 8.18 9.20 -4.27
CA PHE A 307 9.23 9.01 -3.26
C PHE A 307 9.02 7.72 -2.47
N VAL A 308 7.79 7.45 -2.03
CA VAL A 308 7.47 6.25 -1.25
C VAL A 308 7.66 4.97 -2.09
N ASP A 309 7.13 4.96 -3.30
CA ASP A 309 7.09 3.75 -4.11
C ASP A 309 8.46 3.42 -4.74
N HIS A 310 9.27 4.44 -5.09
CA HIS A 310 10.49 4.21 -5.85
C HIS A 310 11.79 4.60 -5.12
N GLU A 311 11.78 5.62 -4.27
CA GLU A 311 13.00 6.29 -3.84
C GLU A 311 13.29 6.18 -2.35
N ARG A 312 12.28 5.91 -1.53
CA ARG A 312 12.45 5.75 -0.09
C ARG A 312 13.40 4.58 0.19
N ARG A 313 14.39 4.82 1.09
CA ARG A 313 15.33 3.78 1.49
C ARG A 313 14.59 2.58 2.09
N ALA A 314 14.88 1.39 1.60
CA ALA A 314 14.35 0.13 2.11
C ALA A 314 15.48 -0.92 2.16
N MET A 315 15.36 -1.91 3.05
CA MET A 315 16.34 -2.98 3.18
C MET A 315 16.30 -3.96 2.00
N SER A 316 15.13 -4.09 1.38
CA SER A 316 14.90 -4.92 0.19
C SER A 316 13.70 -4.39 -0.61
N THR A 317 13.48 -4.94 -1.81
CA THR A 317 12.29 -4.63 -2.64
C THR A 317 11.00 -4.99 -1.91
N ASP A 318 10.97 -6.13 -1.22
CA ASP A 318 9.82 -6.57 -0.42
C ASP A 318 9.48 -5.61 0.70
N HIS A 319 10.51 -5.14 1.43
CA HIS A 319 10.31 -4.15 2.47
C HIS A 319 9.78 -2.84 1.91
N ARG A 320 10.16 -2.50 0.68
CA ARG A 320 9.63 -1.32 0.00
C ARG A 320 8.15 -1.50 -0.33
N LEU A 321 7.77 -2.62 -0.97
CA LEU A 321 6.37 -2.92 -1.30
C LEU A 321 5.51 -3.00 -0.04
N ASP A 322 5.95 -3.76 0.96
CA ASP A 322 5.24 -3.89 2.23
C ASP A 322 5.04 -2.52 2.91
N SER A 323 6.09 -1.69 2.96
CA SER A 323 6.02 -0.34 3.50
C SER A 323 5.11 0.57 2.68
N ALA A 324 5.19 0.51 1.34
CA ALA A 324 4.45 1.39 0.45
C ALA A 324 2.95 1.10 0.42
N TRP A 325 2.55 -0.15 0.66
CA TRP A 325 1.15 -0.57 0.61
C TRP A 325 0.49 -0.70 1.99
N PHE A 326 1.23 -1.12 3.02
CA PHE A 326 0.64 -1.49 4.32
C PHE A 326 1.33 -0.87 5.53
N GLY A 327 2.52 -0.28 5.36
CA GLY A 327 3.34 0.21 6.44
C GLY A 327 3.49 1.73 6.46
N ALA A 328 4.65 2.17 6.97
CA ALA A 328 4.97 3.58 7.14
C ALA A 328 4.97 4.39 5.82
N GLY A 329 5.19 3.72 4.67
CA GLY A 329 5.07 4.35 3.36
C GLY A 329 3.62 4.66 3.01
N ALA A 330 2.71 3.70 3.23
CA ALA A 330 1.27 3.92 3.02
C ALA A 330 0.75 5.06 3.90
N ALA A 331 1.14 5.09 5.19
CA ALA A 331 0.78 6.18 6.09
C ALA A 331 1.31 7.54 5.62
N LEU A 332 2.52 7.58 5.03
CA LEU A 332 3.08 8.82 4.49
C LEU A 332 2.28 9.30 3.26
N LYS A 333 1.90 8.40 2.35
CA LYS A 333 1.04 8.73 1.20
C LYS A 333 -0.32 9.23 1.63
N GLN A 334 -0.92 8.61 2.65
CA GLN A 334 -2.21 9.01 3.19
C GLN A 334 -2.14 10.43 3.79
N ARG A 335 -1.12 10.74 4.60
CA ARG A 335 -0.90 12.11 5.08
C ARG A 335 -0.68 13.09 3.93
N GLY A 336 0.07 12.68 2.89
CA GLY A 336 0.24 13.49 1.69
C GLY A 336 -1.09 13.86 1.04
N LEU A 337 -1.99 12.88 0.89
CA LEU A 337 -3.33 13.12 0.36
C LEU A 337 -4.13 14.09 1.25
N GLU A 338 -4.17 13.85 2.55
CA GLU A 338 -4.90 14.68 3.51
C GLU A 338 -4.42 16.13 3.48
N GLN A 339 -3.09 16.35 3.48
CA GLN A 339 -2.52 17.68 3.41
C GLN A 339 -2.77 18.36 2.05
N ALA A 340 -2.72 17.62 0.94
CA ALA A 340 -3.03 18.16 -0.39
C ALA A 340 -4.50 18.59 -0.49
N LEU A 341 -5.42 17.78 0.02
CA LEU A 341 -6.86 18.09 0.06
C LEU A 341 -7.14 19.29 0.97
N TYR A 342 -6.41 19.41 2.08
CA TYR A 342 -6.50 20.59 2.96
C TYR A 342 -6.06 21.87 2.22
N LEU A 343 -4.97 21.84 1.45
CA LEU A 343 -4.52 22.97 0.64
C LEU A 343 -5.52 23.36 -0.46
N ALA A 344 -6.35 22.42 -0.91
CA ALA A 344 -7.33 22.66 -1.98
C ALA A 344 -8.72 23.08 -1.48
N ALA A 345 -8.97 22.94 -0.18
CA ALA A 345 -10.23 23.37 0.46
C ALA A 345 -10.27 24.86 0.70
#